data_74b3abf385d1f989450a007461a75238
#
_entry.id   74b3abf385d1f989450a007461a75238
#
_cell.length_a   1.000
_cell.length_b   1.000
_cell.length_c   1.000
_cell.angle_alpha   90.00
_cell.angle_beta   90.00
_cell.angle_gamma   90.00
#
_symmetry.space_group_name_H-M   'P 1'
#
loop_
_entity.id
_entity.type
_entity.pdbx_description
1 polymer ?
#
loop_
_entity_poly.entity_id
_entity_poly.type
_entity_poly.pdbx_seq_one_letter_code
_entity_poly.pdbx_strand_id
1 'polypeptide(L)'
;MRLRAESSTGWNCELLCTEPTHMMKTKQNKTDMTRRRFIGASAVGAFGFQVVPSRVFGANSRLAVAGIGAGGKGRADITGAANAGCDIVALCDVDEGRGSGMFKAHAKAKRFADFRVMLEKMGGSIDACTISSPDHTHAAATSMAMKMGKHCYTQKPLTHDVYEARYLTRLAKRTGVTTQMGNQAHAGESIRRAVELVRAGIIGNVTEAHIWTNRPIWPQGMTERPGKADVPKGLDWDLWLGPAAHRPYGKGYVPFSWRGWWDFGTGALGDMACHIMDMAWWSLELGSPTSVRARHGGNTGESAPNWAVIDYQFGYRGSRPPVKLVWYDGKKNGVQNA
;
A
#
# COMPACT_ATOMS: atom_id res chain seq x y z
N MET A 1 -24.51 17.35 -12.43
CA MET A 1 -24.49 18.48 -11.51
C MET A 1 -23.46 19.48 -12.04
N ARG A 2 -23.93 20.60 -12.53
CA ARG A 2 -23.07 21.67 -13.11
C ARG A 2 -22.43 22.44 -11.95
N LEU A 3 -21.14 22.52 -11.90
CA LEU A 3 -20.43 23.48 -11.05
C LEU A 3 -20.08 24.70 -11.91
N ARG A 4 -20.71 25.82 -11.62
CA ARG A 4 -20.28 27.16 -12.04
C ARG A 4 -19.12 27.59 -11.14
N ALA A 5 -18.07 28.07 -11.78
CA ALA A 5 -17.04 28.81 -11.11
C ALA A 5 -17.52 30.26 -10.97
N GLU A 6 -17.47 30.82 -9.78
CA GLU A 6 -17.41 32.26 -9.53
C GLU A 6 -16.22 32.58 -8.65
N SER A 7 -15.61 33.67 -9.03
CA SER A 7 -14.33 34.23 -8.68
C SER A 7 -14.25 34.89 -7.30
N SER A 8 -12.99 35.11 -6.92
CA SER A 8 -12.47 36.17 -6.04
C SER A 8 -12.53 35.91 -4.52
N THR A 9 -11.38 35.64 -3.95
CA THR A 9 -10.72 36.57 -3.02
C THR A 9 -9.32 36.03 -2.69
N GLY A 10 -8.35 36.94 -2.79
CA GLY A 10 -6.94 36.67 -2.63
C GLY A 10 -6.58 36.34 -1.17
N TRP A 11 -5.66 35.42 -1.02
CA TRP A 11 -4.86 35.25 0.19
C TRP A 11 -3.40 35.44 -0.19
N ASN A 12 -2.87 36.61 0.17
CA ASN A 12 -1.44 36.85 0.25
C ASN A 12 -0.88 36.07 1.44
N CYS A 13 0.02 35.17 1.19
CA CYS A 13 0.83 34.52 2.22
C CYS A 13 2.22 35.15 2.16
N GLU A 14 2.44 36.18 2.99
CA GLU A 14 3.78 36.70 3.26
C GLU A 14 4.53 35.71 4.14
N LEU A 15 5.58 35.13 3.59
CA LEU A 15 6.59 34.38 4.33
C LEU A 15 7.56 35.34 4.98
N LEU A 16 7.41 35.61 6.28
CA LEU A 16 8.44 36.21 7.11
C LEU A 16 9.48 35.16 7.47
N CYS A 17 10.57 35.12 6.71
CA CYS A 17 11.82 34.49 7.14
C CYS A 17 12.58 35.49 8.01
N THR A 18 12.63 35.28 9.32
CA THR A 18 13.61 35.92 10.21
C THR A 18 14.68 34.89 10.55
N GLU A 19 15.86 35.10 10.01
CA GLU A 19 17.08 34.44 10.50
C GLU A 19 17.55 35.08 11.80
N PRO A 20 18.05 34.31 12.76
CA PRO A 20 18.97 34.85 13.76
C PRO A 20 20.41 34.45 13.45
N THR A 21 21.17 35.41 12.98
CA THR A 21 22.64 35.38 12.97
C THR A 21 23.16 35.35 14.40
N HIS A 22 23.75 34.24 14.82
CA HIS A 22 24.74 34.25 15.90
C HIS A 22 25.91 33.34 15.53
N MET A 23 26.96 33.98 15.01
CA MET A 23 28.29 33.36 14.84
C MET A 23 28.94 33.23 16.20
N MET A 24 29.00 32.01 16.73
CA MET A 24 29.99 31.64 17.76
C MET A 24 31.22 31.05 17.08
N LYS A 25 32.31 31.78 17.11
CA LYS A 25 33.66 31.30 16.75
C LYS A 25 34.13 30.31 17.81
N THR A 26 34.06 29.02 17.53
CA THR A 26 34.78 28.00 18.29
C THR A 26 36.17 27.79 17.72
N LYS A 27 37.19 28.06 18.52
CA LYS A 27 38.61 27.74 18.23
C LYS A 27 38.73 26.23 18.06
N GLN A 28 39.06 25.77 16.86
CA GLN A 28 39.51 24.39 16.63
C GLN A 28 40.93 24.22 17.18
N ASN A 29 41.08 23.54 18.30
CA ASN A 29 42.34 22.95 18.71
C ASN A 29 42.57 21.69 17.87
N LYS A 30 43.46 21.77 16.88
CA LYS A 30 44.00 20.61 16.17
C LYS A 30 44.96 19.89 17.13
N THR A 31 44.50 18.82 17.76
CA THR A 31 45.39 17.83 18.38
C THR A 31 45.72 16.79 17.32
N ASP A 32 46.94 16.86 16.80
CA ASP A 32 47.51 15.83 15.92
C ASP A 32 47.56 14.49 16.67
N MET A 33 46.68 13.57 16.23
CA MET A 33 46.67 12.21 16.74
C MET A 33 47.70 11.38 15.98
N THR A 34 48.83 11.10 16.62
CA THR A 34 49.89 10.26 16.01
C THR A 34 49.42 8.82 15.85
N ARG A 35 49.94 8.12 14.80
CA ARG A 35 49.62 6.70 14.51
C ARG A 35 49.75 5.78 15.73
N ARG A 36 50.72 6.04 16.63
CA ARG A 36 50.91 5.28 17.89
C ARG A 36 49.75 5.44 18.88
N ARG A 37 49.13 6.63 18.97
CA ARG A 37 47.98 6.87 19.84
C ARG A 37 46.71 6.23 19.28
N PHE A 38 46.59 6.14 17.95
CA PHE A 38 45.46 5.45 17.30
C PHE A 38 45.52 3.93 17.53
N ILE A 39 46.72 3.32 17.44
CA ILE A 39 46.90 1.87 17.68
C ILE A 39 46.74 1.54 19.17
N GLY A 40 47.17 2.41 20.10
CA GLY A 40 46.99 2.23 21.54
C GLY A 40 45.54 2.34 22.01
N ALA A 41 44.70 3.16 21.33
CA ALA A 41 43.28 3.27 21.62
C ALA A 41 42.45 2.10 21.04
N SER A 42 43.00 1.43 20.04
CA SER A 42 42.33 0.25 19.43
C SER A 42 42.54 -1.06 20.21
N ALA A 43 43.46 -1.08 21.17
CA ALA A 43 43.79 -2.30 21.94
C ALA A 43 42.96 -2.51 23.21
N VAL A 44 42.05 -1.56 23.57
CA VAL A 44 41.20 -1.68 24.77
C VAL A 44 39.70 -1.93 24.40
N GLY A 45 39.39 -2.10 23.13
CA GLY A 45 38.03 -2.30 22.63
C GLY A 45 37.86 -3.59 21.87
N ALA A 46 38.45 -4.72 22.30
CA ALA A 46 38.01 -6.04 21.84
C ALA A 46 36.68 -6.41 22.52
N PHE A 47 35.66 -5.61 22.30
CA PHE A 47 34.28 -6.09 22.39
C PHE A 47 34.12 -7.05 21.22
N GLY A 48 34.24 -8.35 21.48
CA GLY A 48 33.83 -9.35 20.57
C GLY A 48 32.39 -9.03 20.12
N PHE A 49 32.21 -8.70 18.85
CA PHE A 49 30.90 -8.73 18.24
C PHE A 49 30.43 -10.18 18.36
N GLN A 50 29.74 -10.49 19.44
CA GLN A 50 28.95 -11.71 19.48
C GLN A 50 27.85 -11.49 18.48
N VAL A 51 27.99 -12.10 17.31
CA VAL A 51 26.87 -12.34 16.41
C VAL A 51 25.96 -13.31 17.16
N VAL A 52 25.05 -12.76 17.95
CA VAL A 52 24.01 -13.54 18.61
C VAL A 52 23.12 -14.03 17.48
N PRO A 53 23.04 -15.36 17.22
CA PRO A 53 22.12 -15.89 16.23
C PRO A 53 20.73 -15.37 16.52
N SER A 54 19.96 -15.00 15.52
CA SER A 54 18.60 -14.45 15.64
C SER A 54 17.64 -15.34 16.49
N ARG A 55 18.01 -16.60 16.71
CA ARG A 55 17.31 -17.56 17.57
C ARG A 55 17.57 -17.38 19.09
N VAL A 56 18.50 -16.52 19.48
CA VAL A 56 18.84 -16.28 20.92
C VAL A 56 18.08 -15.06 21.48
N PHE A 57 17.42 -14.26 20.64
CA PHE A 57 16.39 -13.36 21.14
C PHE A 57 15.25 -14.23 21.66
N GLY A 58 14.99 -14.16 22.97
CA GLY A 58 13.97 -14.98 23.64
C GLY A 58 12.57 -14.81 23.01
N ALA A 59 11.62 -15.64 23.41
CA ALA A 59 10.24 -15.61 22.91
C ALA A 59 9.58 -14.21 22.98
N ASN A 60 10.06 -13.33 23.86
CA ASN A 60 9.63 -11.94 24.00
C ASN A 60 10.15 -10.98 22.91
N SER A 61 10.98 -11.46 21.97
CA SER A 61 11.53 -10.63 20.86
C SER A 61 10.82 -10.88 19.52
N ARG A 62 9.87 -11.79 19.46
CA ARG A 62 9.09 -12.03 18.26
C ARG A 62 7.91 -11.09 18.19
N LEU A 63 7.73 -10.47 17.02
CA LEU A 63 6.56 -9.61 16.79
C LEU A 63 5.28 -10.44 16.81
N ALA A 64 4.33 -10.02 17.64
CA ALA A 64 2.99 -10.58 17.71
C ALA A 64 2.13 -9.93 16.60
N VAL A 65 1.73 -10.73 15.62
CA VAL A 65 1.02 -10.25 14.43
C VAL A 65 -0.42 -10.72 14.41
N ALA A 66 -1.33 -9.79 14.10
CA ALA A 66 -2.72 -10.09 13.80
C ALA A 66 -2.98 -10.00 12.28
N GLY A 67 -3.73 -10.96 11.73
CA GLY A 67 -4.16 -10.95 10.33
C GLY A 67 -5.60 -10.50 10.18
N ILE A 68 -5.85 -9.44 9.43
CA ILE A 68 -7.18 -8.95 9.04
C ILE A 68 -7.41 -9.29 7.57
N GLY A 69 -8.43 -10.13 7.28
CA GLY A 69 -8.60 -10.77 5.98
C GLY A 69 -7.70 -12.01 5.90
N ALA A 70 -8.11 -13.13 6.49
CA ALA A 70 -7.32 -14.35 6.57
C ALA A 70 -7.39 -15.21 5.31
N GLY A 71 -8.41 -15.01 4.47
CA GLY A 71 -8.59 -15.69 3.20
C GLY A 71 -7.83 -15.05 2.04
N GLY A 72 -7.92 -15.65 0.87
CA GLY A 72 -7.38 -15.08 -0.37
C GLY A 72 -5.91 -14.67 -0.26
N LYS A 73 -5.62 -13.38 -0.53
CA LYS A 73 -4.27 -12.81 -0.45
C LYS A 73 -3.72 -12.82 0.98
N GLY A 74 -4.58 -12.63 1.98
CA GLY A 74 -4.17 -12.65 3.38
C GLY A 74 -3.48 -13.94 3.80
N ARG A 75 -3.85 -15.07 3.20
CA ARG A 75 -3.12 -16.34 3.43
C ARG A 75 -1.63 -16.18 3.17
N ALA A 76 -1.26 -15.60 2.03
CA ALA A 76 0.15 -15.42 1.68
C ALA A 76 0.85 -14.43 2.62
N ASP A 77 0.18 -13.35 3.01
CA ASP A 77 0.76 -12.32 3.85
C ASP A 77 0.97 -12.80 5.29
N ILE A 78 -0.01 -13.50 5.85
CA ILE A 78 0.09 -14.11 7.18
C ILE A 78 1.17 -15.21 7.20
N THR A 79 1.21 -16.06 6.15
CA THR A 79 2.27 -17.06 6.00
C THR A 79 3.64 -16.42 5.88
N GLY A 80 3.74 -15.32 5.11
CA GLY A 80 4.98 -14.54 4.99
C GLY A 80 5.46 -13.99 6.34
N ALA A 81 4.56 -13.43 7.13
CA ALA A 81 4.88 -12.94 8.47
C ALA A 81 5.34 -14.08 9.39
N ALA A 82 4.65 -15.21 9.37
CA ALA A 82 5.04 -16.39 10.16
C ALA A 82 6.42 -16.92 9.74
N ASN A 83 6.71 -17.00 8.44
CA ASN A 83 8.00 -17.42 7.91
C ASN A 83 9.13 -16.43 8.23
N ALA A 84 8.81 -15.16 8.42
CA ALA A 84 9.74 -14.14 8.89
C ALA A 84 9.99 -14.20 10.41
N GLY A 85 9.39 -15.16 11.11
CA GLY A 85 9.60 -15.41 12.54
C GLY A 85 8.62 -14.66 13.44
N CYS A 86 7.53 -14.11 12.93
CA CYS A 86 6.48 -13.50 13.74
C CYS A 86 5.56 -14.56 14.35
N ASP A 87 5.02 -14.27 15.52
CA ASP A 87 3.98 -15.06 16.14
C ASP A 87 2.59 -14.57 15.70
N ILE A 88 1.82 -15.44 15.07
CA ILE A 88 0.45 -15.12 14.65
C ILE A 88 -0.48 -15.34 15.85
N VAL A 89 -0.92 -14.24 16.47
CA VAL A 89 -1.68 -14.26 17.74
C VAL A 89 -3.18 -14.11 17.56
N ALA A 90 -3.62 -13.49 16.46
CA ALA A 90 -5.03 -13.30 16.14
C ALA A 90 -5.28 -13.32 14.64
N LEU A 91 -6.46 -13.80 14.25
CA LEU A 91 -6.93 -13.84 12.86
C LEU A 91 -8.37 -13.34 12.79
N CYS A 92 -8.64 -12.49 11.82
CA CYS A 92 -9.95 -11.93 11.56
C CYS A 92 -10.36 -12.17 10.11
N ASP A 93 -11.54 -12.72 9.88
CA ASP A 93 -12.17 -12.78 8.57
C ASP A 93 -13.69 -12.77 8.74
N VAL A 94 -14.38 -11.99 7.92
CA VAL A 94 -15.84 -11.89 7.89
C VAL A 94 -16.50 -13.09 7.18
N ASP A 95 -15.69 -13.91 6.50
CA ASP A 95 -16.09 -15.13 5.81
C ASP A 95 -15.34 -16.32 6.42
N GLU A 96 -16.05 -17.08 7.29
CA GLU A 96 -15.47 -18.21 7.98
C GLU A 96 -14.92 -19.28 7.03
N GLY A 97 -15.61 -19.50 5.91
CA GLY A 97 -15.19 -20.47 4.89
C GLY A 97 -13.86 -20.07 4.26
N ARG A 98 -13.70 -18.80 3.91
CA ARG A 98 -12.47 -18.28 3.31
C ARG A 98 -11.32 -18.21 4.30
N GLY A 99 -11.59 -17.84 5.55
CA GLY A 99 -10.61 -17.80 6.64
C GLY A 99 -10.16 -19.17 7.14
N SER A 100 -10.95 -20.23 6.89
CA SER A 100 -10.80 -21.55 7.49
C SER A 100 -9.42 -22.17 7.36
N GLY A 101 -8.74 -22.00 6.22
CA GLY A 101 -7.39 -22.52 5.99
C GLY A 101 -6.37 -21.94 6.96
N MET A 102 -6.40 -20.62 7.17
CA MET A 102 -5.49 -19.94 8.10
C MET A 102 -5.87 -20.19 9.56
N PHE A 103 -7.18 -20.31 9.85
CA PHE A 103 -7.67 -20.68 11.18
C PHE A 103 -7.19 -22.07 11.60
N LYS A 104 -7.07 -23.00 10.66
CA LYS A 104 -6.50 -24.34 10.92
C LYS A 104 -4.98 -24.30 11.06
N ALA A 105 -4.30 -23.57 10.16
CA ALA A 105 -2.84 -23.46 10.15
C ALA A 105 -2.30 -22.79 11.43
N HIS A 106 -3.05 -21.83 12.00
CA HIS A 106 -2.70 -21.11 13.22
C HIS A 106 -3.74 -21.35 14.31
N ALA A 107 -3.92 -22.63 14.70
CA ALA A 107 -4.97 -23.04 15.63
C ALA A 107 -4.88 -22.38 17.03
N LYS A 108 -3.70 -21.89 17.42
CA LYS A 108 -3.48 -21.17 18.69
C LYS A 108 -3.89 -19.69 18.61
N ALA A 109 -3.99 -19.12 17.40
CA ALA A 109 -4.41 -17.74 17.19
C ALA A 109 -5.90 -17.58 17.54
N LYS A 110 -6.24 -16.49 18.21
CA LYS A 110 -7.65 -16.17 18.50
C LYS A 110 -8.36 -15.75 17.23
N ARG A 111 -9.63 -16.16 17.06
CA ARG A 111 -10.43 -15.93 15.86
C ARG A 111 -11.48 -14.88 16.09
N PHE A 112 -11.68 -14.02 15.11
CA PHE A 112 -12.65 -12.93 15.14
C PHE A 112 -13.30 -12.78 13.77
N ALA A 113 -14.57 -12.35 13.74
CA ALA A 113 -15.23 -11.90 12.52
C ALA A 113 -15.03 -10.38 12.31
N ASP A 114 -14.99 -9.62 13.41
CA ASP A 114 -14.86 -8.17 13.41
C ASP A 114 -13.46 -7.74 13.89
N PHE A 115 -12.72 -7.04 13.04
CA PHE A 115 -11.38 -6.54 13.37
C PHE A 115 -11.39 -5.50 14.50
N ARG A 116 -12.48 -4.75 14.66
CA ARG A 116 -12.66 -3.77 15.74
C ARG A 116 -12.64 -4.45 17.08
N VAL A 117 -13.45 -5.50 17.20
CA VAL A 117 -13.51 -6.34 18.40
C VAL A 117 -12.17 -7.04 18.68
N MET A 118 -11.50 -7.50 17.62
CA MET A 118 -10.16 -8.08 17.74
C MET A 118 -9.16 -7.08 18.32
N LEU A 119 -9.08 -5.88 17.76
CA LEU A 119 -8.15 -4.84 18.20
C LEU A 119 -8.48 -4.36 19.62
N GLU A 120 -9.76 -4.19 19.97
CA GLU A 120 -10.18 -3.81 21.33
C GLU A 120 -9.79 -4.86 22.38
N LYS A 121 -10.06 -6.14 22.09
CA LYS A 121 -9.80 -7.23 23.06
C LYS A 121 -8.34 -7.64 23.14
N MET A 122 -7.58 -7.48 22.08
CA MET A 122 -6.21 -8.00 21.98
C MET A 122 -5.16 -6.94 21.72
N GLY A 123 -5.52 -5.67 21.61
CA GLY A 123 -4.58 -4.60 21.26
C GLY A 123 -3.32 -4.59 22.12
N GLY A 124 -3.39 -4.90 23.41
CA GLY A 124 -2.21 -5.01 24.28
C GLY A 124 -1.25 -6.15 23.94
N SER A 125 -1.69 -7.15 23.16
CA SER A 125 -0.92 -8.34 22.78
C SER A 125 -0.58 -8.39 21.29
N ILE A 126 -0.80 -7.31 20.54
CA ILE A 126 -0.53 -7.19 19.11
C ILE A 126 0.50 -6.08 18.90
N ASP A 127 1.57 -6.37 18.17
CA ASP A 127 2.57 -5.40 17.75
C ASP A 127 2.30 -4.86 16.35
N ALA A 128 1.86 -5.74 15.44
CA ALA A 128 1.62 -5.40 14.05
C ALA A 128 0.38 -6.10 13.48
N CYS A 129 -0.17 -5.51 12.41
CA CYS A 129 -1.29 -6.08 11.66
C CYS A 129 -0.93 -6.25 10.18
N THR A 130 -1.30 -7.40 9.60
CA THR A 130 -1.47 -7.53 8.15
C THR A 130 -2.92 -7.24 7.81
N ILE A 131 -3.17 -6.35 6.85
CA ILE A 131 -4.51 -5.96 6.38
C ILE A 131 -4.63 -6.36 4.91
N SER A 132 -5.44 -7.39 4.64
CA SER A 132 -5.55 -8.03 3.32
C SER A 132 -7.01 -8.29 2.93
N SER A 133 -7.90 -7.46 3.41
CA SER A 133 -9.33 -7.40 3.09
C SER A 133 -9.58 -6.74 1.72
N PRO A 134 -10.83 -6.56 1.24
CA PRO A 134 -11.10 -5.76 0.04
C PRO A 134 -10.72 -4.28 0.18
N ASP A 135 -10.44 -3.62 -0.96
CA ASP A 135 -9.87 -2.27 -1.03
C ASP A 135 -10.59 -1.24 -0.14
N HIS A 136 -11.93 -1.25 -0.15
CA HIS A 136 -12.77 -0.29 0.59
C HIS A 136 -12.65 -0.39 2.13
N THR A 137 -12.11 -1.48 2.65
CA THR A 137 -11.95 -1.67 4.09
C THR A 137 -10.52 -1.43 4.58
N HIS A 138 -9.54 -1.27 3.66
CA HIS A 138 -8.14 -1.10 4.00
C HIS A 138 -7.90 0.09 4.94
N ALA A 139 -8.42 1.26 4.60
CA ALA A 139 -8.19 2.47 5.36
C ALA A 139 -8.81 2.41 6.77
N ALA A 140 -10.01 1.85 6.91
CA ALA A 140 -10.69 1.72 8.19
C ALA A 140 -9.86 0.84 9.15
N ALA A 141 -9.49 -0.37 8.71
CA ALA A 141 -8.72 -1.30 9.53
C ALA A 141 -7.31 -0.76 9.85
N THR A 142 -6.61 -0.24 8.83
CA THR A 142 -5.27 0.32 8.99
C THR A 142 -5.26 1.51 9.95
N SER A 143 -6.22 2.44 9.79
CA SER A 143 -6.26 3.63 10.65
C SER A 143 -6.55 3.29 12.11
N MET A 144 -7.42 2.32 12.36
CA MET A 144 -7.70 1.86 13.73
C MET A 144 -6.45 1.23 14.36
N ALA A 145 -5.78 0.33 13.64
CA ALA A 145 -4.54 -0.29 14.11
C ALA A 145 -3.45 0.76 14.41
N MET A 146 -3.24 1.72 13.50
CA MET A 146 -2.26 2.80 13.68
C MET A 146 -2.57 3.70 14.88
N LYS A 147 -3.85 4.07 15.10
CA LYS A 147 -4.29 4.85 16.27
C LYS A 147 -4.00 4.12 17.59
N MET A 148 -4.00 2.81 17.57
CA MET A 148 -3.65 1.96 18.70
C MET A 148 -2.15 1.65 18.80
N GLY A 149 -1.31 2.34 18.00
CA GLY A 149 0.15 2.18 18.02
C GLY A 149 0.64 0.90 17.34
N LYS A 150 -0.16 0.25 16.48
CA LYS A 150 0.25 -0.98 15.80
C LYS A 150 0.92 -0.68 14.46
N HIS A 151 2.03 -1.38 14.17
CA HIS A 151 2.64 -1.37 12.85
C HIS A 151 1.70 -2.03 11.84
N CYS A 152 1.74 -1.59 10.58
CA CYS A 152 0.78 -2.06 9.58
C CYS A 152 1.45 -2.47 8.27
N TYR A 153 1.13 -3.67 7.80
CA TYR A 153 1.34 -4.11 6.44
C TYR A 153 -0.02 -4.18 5.75
N THR A 154 -0.33 -3.19 4.90
CA THR A 154 -1.63 -3.09 4.24
C THR A 154 -1.49 -3.46 2.77
N GLN A 155 -2.36 -4.32 2.26
CA GLN A 155 -2.34 -4.73 0.86
C GLN A 155 -2.57 -3.55 -0.10
N LYS A 156 -2.16 -3.78 -1.35
CA LYS A 156 -2.41 -2.88 -2.48
C LYS A 156 -3.84 -3.07 -3.03
N PRO A 157 -4.44 -2.02 -3.56
CA PRO A 157 -4.04 -0.63 -3.41
C PRO A 157 -4.10 -0.22 -1.93
N LEU A 158 -3.28 0.73 -1.51
CA LEU A 158 -3.19 1.10 -0.09
C LEU A 158 -4.55 1.45 0.51
N THR A 159 -5.37 2.12 -0.28
CA THR A 159 -6.70 2.62 0.09
C THR A 159 -7.63 2.59 -1.11
N HIS A 160 -8.91 2.81 -0.85
CA HIS A 160 -9.94 2.87 -1.86
C HIS A 160 -9.96 4.23 -2.57
N ASP A 161 -9.62 5.32 -1.89
CA ASP A 161 -9.55 6.66 -2.46
C ASP A 161 -8.30 7.46 -2.02
N VAL A 162 -8.13 8.63 -2.65
CA VAL A 162 -6.97 9.51 -2.42
C VAL A 162 -7.04 10.19 -1.05
N TYR A 163 -8.23 10.50 -0.55
CA TYR A 163 -8.39 11.12 0.76
C TYR A 163 -7.90 10.18 1.86
N GLU A 164 -8.28 8.91 1.80
CA GLU A 164 -7.85 7.87 2.71
C GLU A 164 -6.32 7.71 2.71
N ALA A 165 -5.69 7.68 1.51
CA ALA A 165 -4.24 7.58 1.40
C ALA A 165 -3.52 8.76 2.06
N ARG A 166 -4.02 9.98 1.83
CA ARG A 166 -3.49 11.19 2.48
C ARG A 166 -3.73 11.17 3.98
N TYR A 167 -4.88 10.66 4.42
CA TYR A 167 -5.18 10.51 5.83
C TYR A 167 -4.22 9.55 6.52
N LEU A 168 -3.99 8.35 5.96
CA LEU A 168 -3.06 7.37 6.50
C LEU A 168 -1.61 7.91 6.52
N THR A 169 -1.20 8.65 5.49
CA THR A 169 0.13 9.29 5.46
C THR A 169 0.32 10.25 6.63
N ARG A 170 -0.68 11.11 6.90
CA ARG A 170 -0.64 12.02 8.05
C ARG A 170 -0.69 11.27 9.39
N LEU A 171 -1.49 10.20 9.44
CA LEU A 171 -1.63 9.37 10.63
C LEU A 171 -0.31 8.66 10.97
N ALA A 172 0.38 8.09 9.97
CA ALA A 172 1.68 7.46 10.15
C ALA A 172 2.70 8.42 10.78
N LYS A 173 2.77 9.66 10.25
CA LYS A 173 3.65 10.70 10.82
C LYS A 173 3.30 11.05 12.27
N ARG A 174 2.02 11.09 12.64
CA ARG A 174 1.57 11.43 13.99
C ARG A 174 1.81 10.31 14.99
N THR A 175 1.61 9.07 14.60
CA THR A 175 1.71 7.91 15.48
C THR A 175 3.11 7.34 15.56
N GLY A 176 3.97 7.64 14.59
CA GLY A 176 5.34 7.09 14.51
C GLY A 176 5.40 5.60 14.23
N VAL A 177 4.27 4.95 13.89
CA VAL A 177 4.27 3.53 13.56
C VAL A 177 4.88 3.26 12.19
N THR A 178 5.50 2.11 12.04
CA THR A 178 6.03 1.64 10.76
C THR A 178 4.88 1.14 9.89
N THR A 179 4.85 1.57 8.64
CA THR A 179 3.85 1.15 7.67
C THR A 179 4.50 0.67 6.38
N GLN A 180 3.91 -0.35 5.76
CA GLN A 180 4.33 -0.89 4.47
C GLN A 180 3.12 -1.23 3.63
N MET A 181 3.09 -0.77 2.37
CA MET A 181 2.10 -1.26 1.40
C MET A 181 2.55 -2.61 0.82
N GLY A 182 1.62 -3.54 0.67
CA GLY A 182 1.85 -4.86 0.12
C GLY A 182 1.99 -4.85 -1.41
N ASN A 183 2.96 -4.11 -1.94
CA ASN A 183 3.24 -4.08 -3.37
C ASN A 183 4.19 -5.22 -3.76
N GLN A 184 3.63 -6.36 -4.11
CA GLN A 184 4.41 -7.54 -4.48
C GLN A 184 5.31 -7.24 -5.67
N ALA A 185 6.46 -7.88 -5.73
CA ALA A 185 7.56 -7.68 -6.67
C ALA A 185 8.43 -6.43 -6.44
N HIS A 186 7.95 -5.35 -5.80
CA HIS A 186 8.77 -4.15 -5.53
C HIS A 186 10.10 -4.48 -4.86
N ALA A 187 10.07 -5.37 -3.86
CA ALA A 187 11.28 -5.85 -3.17
C ALA A 187 12.03 -6.96 -3.91
N GLY A 188 11.52 -7.41 -5.05
CA GLY A 188 12.10 -8.49 -5.84
C GLY A 188 13.40 -8.08 -6.54
N GLU A 189 14.34 -9.02 -6.66
CA GLU A 189 15.64 -8.78 -7.30
C GLU A 189 15.50 -8.31 -8.75
N SER A 190 14.58 -8.91 -9.51
CA SER A 190 14.36 -8.57 -10.93
C SER A 190 13.98 -7.11 -11.14
N ILE A 191 13.04 -6.59 -10.33
CA ILE A 191 12.62 -5.18 -10.42
C ILE A 191 13.76 -4.27 -9.98
N ARG A 192 14.45 -4.57 -8.88
CA ARG A 192 15.59 -3.79 -8.40
C ARG A 192 16.67 -3.71 -9.47
N ARG A 193 17.02 -4.85 -10.06
CA ARG A 193 18.01 -4.91 -11.13
C ARG A 193 17.60 -4.09 -12.36
N ALA A 194 16.35 -4.19 -12.80
CA ALA A 194 15.82 -3.39 -13.90
C ALA A 194 15.93 -1.88 -13.60
N VAL A 195 15.55 -1.47 -12.38
CA VAL A 195 15.66 -0.06 -11.94
C VAL A 195 17.12 0.42 -11.96
N GLU A 196 18.06 -0.38 -11.46
CA GLU A 196 19.49 -0.06 -11.48
C GLU A 196 20.01 0.13 -12.90
N LEU A 197 19.66 -0.78 -13.83
CA LEU A 197 20.09 -0.70 -15.23
C LEU A 197 19.54 0.54 -15.93
N VAL A 198 18.26 0.86 -15.74
CA VAL A 198 17.65 2.06 -16.32
C VAL A 198 18.31 3.32 -15.75
N ARG A 199 18.57 3.37 -14.44
CA ARG A 199 19.24 4.50 -13.77
C ARG A 199 20.70 4.65 -14.18
N ALA A 200 21.37 3.54 -14.50
CA ALA A 200 22.73 3.54 -15.05
C ALA A 200 22.80 4.02 -16.51
N GLY A 201 21.65 4.32 -17.14
CA GLY A 201 21.59 4.86 -18.50
C GLY A 201 21.76 3.82 -19.62
N ILE A 202 21.63 2.53 -19.35
CA ILE A 202 21.83 1.46 -20.34
C ILE A 202 20.93 1.63 -21.57
N ILE A 203 19.70 2.13 -21.38
CA ILE A 203 18.74 2.40 -22.46
C ILE A 203 18.68 3.89 -22.87
N GLY A 204 19.61 4.70 -22.36
CA GLY A 204 19.64 6.14 -22.62
C GLY A 204 18.49 6.91 -21.97
N ASN A 205 18.19 8.09 -22.52
CA ASN A 205 17.10 8.93 -22.03
C ASN A 205 15.74 8.38 -22.45
N VAL A 206 14.94 7.96 -21.46
CA VAL A 206 13.57 7.51 -21.68
C VAL A 206 12.65 8.72 -21.78
N THR A 207 11.94 8.86 -22.89
CA THR A 207 10.96 9.92 -23.16
C THR A 207 9.53 9.40 -23.21
N GLU A 208 9.35 8.11 -23.42
CA GLU A 208 8.04 7.46 -23.46
C GLU A 208 8.07 6.08 -22.78
N ALA A 209 6.99 5.72 -22.07
CA ALA A 209 6.81 4.43 -21.44
C ALA A 209 5.38 3.94 -21.66
N HIS A 210 5.22 2.68 -22.09
CA HIS A 210 3.93 2.04 -22.28
C HIS A 210 3.75 0.91 -21.28
N ILE A 211 2.62 0.90 -20.58
CA ILE A 211 2.33 -0.04 -19.53
C ILE A 211 0.94 -0.59 -19.73
N TRP A 212 0.81 -1.91 -19.78
CA TRP A 212 -0.45 -2.58 -20.06
C TRP A 212 -0.69 -3.78 -19.17
N THR A 213 -1.97 -4.15 -19.05
CA THR A 213 -2.42 -5.34 -18.33
C THR A 213 -3.53 -6.05 -19.09
N ASN A 214 -3.63 -7.36 -18.91
CA ASN A 214 -4.76 -8.14 -19.42
C ASN A 214 -6.02 -8.04 -18.52
N ARG A 215 -6.00 -7.19 -17.50
CA ARG A 215 -7.15 -6.94 -16.62
C ARG A 215 -8.12 -5.96 -17.28
N PRO A 216 -9.41 -6.01 -16.87
CA PRO A 216 -9.99 -6.85 -15.82
C PRO A 216 -10.23 -8.30 -16.29
N ILE A 217 -10.14 -9.25 -15.33
CA ILE A 217 -10.62 -10.64 -15.50
C ILE A 217 -11.89 -10.89 -14.67
N TRP A 218 -12.41 -9.85 -14.11
CA TRP A 218 -13.71 -9.75 -13.43
C TRP A 218 -14.61 -8.82 -14.23
N PRO A 219 -15.95 -8.87 -14.04
CA PRO A 219 -16.86 -7.95 -14.70
C PRO A 219 -16.58 -6.49 -14.33
N GLN A 220 -16.58 -5.63 -15.36
CA GLN A 220 -16.59 -4.18 -15.27
C GLN A 220 -17.58 -3.60 -16.30
N GLY A 221 -17.91 -2.31 -16.16
CA GLY A 221 -18.88 -1.65 -17.04
C GLY A 221 -20.32 -2.04 -16.77
N MET A 222 -20.64 -2.62 -15.61
CA MET A 222 -22.00 -2.95 -15.23
C MET A 222 -22.82 -1.68 -15.01
N THR A 223 -24.01 -1.65 -15.56
CA THR A 223 -24.99 -0.56 -15.39
C THR A 223 -25.98 -0.83 -14.26
N GLU A 224 -26.16 -2.10 -13.92
CA GLU A 224 -27.12 -2.56 -12.93
C GLU A 224 -26.43 -3.37 -11.83
N ARG A 225 -26.95 -3.25 -10.62
CA ARG A 225 -26.52 -4.05 -9.48
C ARG A 225 -27.04 -5.48 -9.59
N PRO A 226 -26.32 -6.48 -9.05
CA PRO A 226 -26.85 -7.83 -8.95
C PRO A 226 -28.15 -7.84 -8.15
N GLY A 227 -29.11 -8.64 -8.58
CA GLY A 227 -30.35 -8.85 -7.85
C GLY A 227 -30.08 -9.39 -6.44
N LYS A 228 -31.00 -9.07 -5.50
CA LYS A 228 -30.93 -9.57 -4.12
C LYS A 228 -30.87 -11.10 -4.10
N ALA A 229 -29.98 -11.62 -3.28
CA ALA A 229 -29.81 -13.06 -3.05
C ALA A 229 -29.57 -13.33 -1.55
N ASP A 230 -29.68 -14.60 -1.17
CA ASP A 230 -29.36 -15.01 0.20
C ASP A 230 -27.85 -14.90 0.46
N VAL A 231 -27.51 -14.41 1.64
CA VAL A 231 -26.12 -14.33 2.08
C VAL A 231 -25.57 -15.74 2.28
N PRO A 232 -24.41 -16.09 1.71
CA PRO A 232 -23.81 -17.40 1.91
C PRO A 232 -23.58 -17.70 3.40
N LYS A 233 -23.80 -18.95 3.79
CA LYS A 233 -23.53 -19.37 5.17
C LYS A 233 -22.08 -19.13 5.55
N GLY A 234 -21.86 -18.50 6.68
CA GLY A 234 -20.53 -18.16 7.20
C GLY A 234 -19.96 -16.83 6.72
N LEU A 235 -20.67 -16.11 5.86
CA LEU A 235 -20.34 -14.73 5.49
C LEU A 235 -21.18 -13.76 6.33
N ASP A 236 -20.52 -12.87 7.04
CA ASP A 236 -21.15 -11.68 7.64
C ASP A 236 -21.14 -10.54 6.61
N TRP A 237 -22.29 -10.33 5.95
CA TRP A 237 -22.43 -9.35 4.88
C TRP A 237 -22.35 -7.90 5.37
N ASP A 238 -22.85 -7.61 6.55
CA ASP A 238 -22.77 -6.27 7.13
C ASP A 238 -21.32 -5.87 7.46
N LEU A 239 -20.60 -6.77 8.11
CA LEU A 239 -19.16 -6.58 8.34
C LEU A 239 -18.34 -6.52 7.05
N TRP A 240 -18.75 -7.27 6.01
CA TRP A 240 -18.09 -7.23 4.73
C TRP A 240 -18.30 -5.89 4.02
N LEU A 241 -19.51 -5.32 4.08
CA LEU A 241 -19.80 -3.97 3.56
C LEU A 241 -18.96 -2.91 4.28
N GLY A 242 -18.76 -3.04 5.58
CA GLY A 242 -17.93 -2.12 6.36
C GLY A 242 -18.31 -0.65 6.13
N PRO A 243 -17.40 0.19 5.61
CA PRO A 243 -17.66 1.62 5.36
C PRO A 243 -18.49 1.90 4.09
N ALA A 244 -18.71 0.92 3.24
CA ALA A 244 -19.51 1.10 2.02
C ALA A 244 -20.98 1.33 2.35
N ALA A 245 -21.70 1.98 1.43
CA ALA A 245 -23.13 2.20 1.58
C ALA A 245 -23.89 0.85 1.70
N HIS A 246 -24.85 0.79 2.62
CA HIS A 246 -25.64 -0.42 2.84
C HIS A 246 -26.38 -0.82 1.55
N ARG A 247 -26.27 -2.11 1.21
CA ARG A 247 -26.99 -2.73 0.10
C ARG A 247 -27.26 -4.22 0.36
N PRO A 248 -28.32 -4.79 -0.23
CA PRO A 248 -28.55 -6.22 -0.16
C PRO A 248 -27.39 -7.00 -0.77
N TYR A 249 -27.15 -8.19 -0.25
CA TYR A 249 -26.25 -9.12 -0.90
C TYR A 249 -26.76 -9.49 -2.29
N GLY A 250 -25.84 -9.58 -3.24
CA GLY A 250 -26.10 -10.03 -4.60
C GLY A 250 -24.98 -10.93 -5.09
N LYS A 251 -25.31 -11.96 -5.86
CA LYS A 251 -24.30 -12.81 -6.50
C LYS A 251 -23.51 -11.98 -7.49
N GLY A 252 -22.19 -12.02 -7.40
CA GLY A 252 -21.31 -11.22 -8.26
C GLY A 252 -20.51 -10.12 -7.53
N TYR A 253 -20.69 -9.97 -6.22
CA TYR A 253 -19.79 -9.15 -5.40
C TYR A 253 -18.60 -9.98 -4.90
N VAL A 254 -18.86 -10.97 -4.09
CA VAL A 254 -17.82 -11.82 -3.48
C VAL A 254 -17.69 -13.14 -4.24
N PRO A 255 -16.55 -13.83 -4.16
CA PRO A 255 -15.33 -13.48 -3.37
C PRO A 255 -14.31 -12.64 -4.15
N PHE A 256 -14.53 -12.34 -5.44
CA PHE A 256 -13.49 -11.79 -6.33
C PHE A 256 -13.93 -10.58 -7.14
N SER A 257 -15.19 -10.57 -7.62
CA SER A 257 -15.69 -9.59 -8.59
C SER A 257 -16.00 -8.21 -7.98
N TRP A 258 -15.90 -8.07 -6.67
CA TRP A 258 -16.03 -6.78 -5.98
C TRP A 258 -15.09 -5.69 -6.54
N ARG A 259 -13.98 -6.09 -7.16
CA ARG A 259 -12.98 -5.19 -7.77
C ARG A 259 -13.54 -4.29 -8.86
N GLY A 260 -14.56 -4.75 -9.57
CA GLY A 260 -15.21 -4.00 -10.65
C GLY A 260 -16.26 -2.99 -10.18
N TRP A 261 -16.66 -3.03 -8.91
CA TRP A 261 -17.68 -2.16 -8.33
C TRP A 261 -17.03 -0.99 -7.62
N TRP A 262 -17.44 0.23 -7.97
CA TRP A 262 -16.86 1.44 -7.39
C TRP A 262 -17.00 1.55 -5.87
N ASP A 263 -18.02 0.95 -5.27
CA ASP A 263 -18.18 0.97 -3.81
C ASP A 263 -17.18 0.06 -3.08
N PHE A 264 -16.53 -0.88 -3.77
CA PHE A 264 -15.73 -1.92 -3.13
C PHE A 264 -14.30 -2.01 -3.65
N GLY A 265 -14.09 -1.66 -4.92
CA GLY A 265 -12.81 -1.81 -5.59
C GLY A 265 -12.46 -0.62 -6.46
N THR A 266 -11.28 -0.68 -7.03
CA THR A 266 -10.64 0.41 -7.75
C THR A 266 -10.47 0.10 -9.25
N GLY A 267 -11.14 -0.95 -9.73
CA GLY A 267 -11.06 -1.42 -11.11
C GLY A 267 -9.67 -1.91 -11.50
N ALA A 268 -9.48 -2.14 -12.79
CA ALA A 268 -8.23 -2.68 -13.33
C ALA A 268 -7.03 -1.74 -13.10
N LEU A 269 -7.23 -0.43 -13.19
CA LEU A 269 -6.19 0.56 -12.94
C LEU A 269 -5.69 0.46 -11.49
N GLY A 270 -6.57 0.56 -10.50
CA GLY A 270 -6.15 0.54 -9.10
C GLY A 270 -5.59 -0.81 -8.65
N ASP A 271 -6.16 -1.92 -9.17
CA ASP A 271 -5.67 -3.27 -8.87
C ASP A 271 -4.26 -3.52 -9.41
N MET A 272 -3.93 -3.03 -10.62
CA MET A 272 -2.70 -3.42 -11.33
C MET A 272 -1.64 -2.32 -11.46
N ALA A 273 -2.01 -1.05 -11.49
CA ALA A 273 -1.03 0.01 -11.72
C ALA A 273 0.07 0.04 -10.65
N CYS A 274 -0.29 -0.18 -9.38
CA CYS A 274 0.67 -0.26 -8.30
C CYS A 274 1.72 -1.38 -8.48
N HIS A 275 1.43 -2.42 -9.26
CA HIS A 275 2.39 -3.48 -9.59
C HIS A 275 3.25 -3.17 -10.80
N ILE A 276 2.63 -2.74 -11.90
CA ILE A 276 3.32 -2.70 -13.19
C ILE A 276 3.75 -1.30 -13.63
N MET A 277 3.16 -0.23 -13.11
CA MET A 277 3.72 1.13 -13.24
C MET A 277 4.92 1.36 -12.32
N ASP A 278 5.07 0.57 -11.27
CA ASP A 278 6.07 0.71 -10.23
C ASP A 278 7.49 0.78 -10.79
N MET A 279 7.84 -0.12 -11.71
CA MET A 279 9.17 -0.14 -12.31
C MET A 279 9.48 1.18 -13.04
N ALA A 280 8.55 1.67 -13.88
CA ALA A 280 8.75 2.92 -14.60
C ALA A 280 8.78 4.11 -13.63
N TRP A 281 7.87 4.13 -12.67
CA TRP A 281 7.80 5.18 -11.66
C TRP A 281 9.09 5.29 -10.86
N TRP A 282 9.59 4.16 -10.39
CA TRP A 282 10.79 4.09 -9.58
C TRP A 282 12.07 4.37 -10.39
N SER A 283 12.23 3.72 -11.55
CA SER A 283 13.45 3.86 -12.36
C SER A 283 13.61 5.25 -12.96
N LEU A 284 12.51 5.87 -13.39
CA LEU A 284 12.50 7.20 -13.99
C LEU A 284 12.32 8.33 -12.96
N GLU A 285 12.12 7.98 -11.68
CA GLU A 285 11.89 8.95 -10.59
C GLU A 285 10.73 9.90 -10.91
N LEU A 286 9.62 9.32 -11.40
CA LEU A 286 8.43 10.07 -11.76
C LEU A 286 7.77 10.63 -10.50
N GLY A 287 7.65 11.93 -10.39
CA GLY A 287 6.89 12.59 -9.34
C GLY A 287 5.41 12.69 -9.70
N SER A 288 4.76 13.80 -9.36
CA SER A 288 3.40 14.06 -9.79
C SER A 288 3.36 14.37 -11.29
N PRO A 289 2.39 13.83 -12.06
CA PRO A 289 2.21 14.20 -13.45
C PRO A 289 1.77 15.67 -13.58
N THR A 290 2.19 16.34 -14.65
CA THR A 290 1.76 17.70 -14.97
C THR A 290 0.39 17.73 -15.63
N SER A 291 0.02 16.63 -16.31
CA SER A 291 -1.33 16.45 -16.85
C SER A 291 -1.67 14.96 -16.95
N VAL A 292 -2.97 14.66 -16.90
CA VAL A 292 -3.53 13.31 -17.07
C VAL A 292 -4.73 13.42 -18.01
N ARG A 293 -4.77 12.56 -19.03
CA ARG A 293 -5.90 12.45 -19.96
C ARG A 293 -6.34 11.00 -20.07
N ALA A 294 -7.59 10.73 -19.71
CA ALA A 294 -8.18 9.40 -19.81
C ALA A 294 -9.13 9.30 -21.02
N ARG A 295 -9.07 8.18 -21.71
CA ARG A 295 -10.04 7.69 -22.68
C ARG A 295 -10.51 6.34 -22.19
N HIS A 296 -11.81 6.12 -22.17
CA HIS A 296 -12.37 4.87 -21.62
C HIS A 296 -13.72 4.53 -22.27
N GLY A 297 -14.20 3.33 -22.02
CA GLY A 297 -15.55 2.91 -22.37
C GLY A 297 -16.19 2.07 -21.28
N GLY A 298 -17.50 2.26 -21.11
CA GLY A 298 -18.27 1.50 -20.12
C GLY A 298 -18.06 1.94 -18.67
N ASN A 299 -17.58 3.16 -18.42
CA ASN A 299 -17.59 3.71 -17.06
C ASN A 299 -19.02 4.08 -16.67
N THR A 300 -19.48 3.57 -15.55
CA THR A 300 -20.82 3.82 -15.01
C THR A 300 -20.75 4.39 -13.60
N GLY A 301 -21.88 4.81 -13.04
CA GLY A 301 -21.93 5.22 -11.64
C GLY A 301 -21.69 4.07 -10.64
N GLU A 302 -21.81 2.82 -11.10
CA GLU A 302 -21.69 1.63 -10.27
C GLU A 302 -20.36 0.90 -10.49
N SER A 303 -19.78 0.98 -11.69
CA SER A 303 -18.70 0.09 -12.12
C SER A 303 -17.61 0.82 -12.88
N ALA A 304 -16.38 0.36 -12.69
CA ALA A 304 -15.21 0.79 -13.41
C ALA A 304 -15.33 0.48 -14.92
N PRO A 305 -14.61 1.23 -15.79
CA PRO A 305 -14.72 1.09 -17.24
C PRO A 305 -14.25 -0.28 -17.73
N ASN A 306 -14.87 -0.78 -18.81
CA ASN A 306 -14.46 -2.02 -19.46
C ASN A 306 -13.06 -1.96 -20.03
N TRP A 307 -12.61 -0.77 -20.41
CA TRP A 307 -11.27 -0.50 -20.89
C TRP A 307 -10.91 0.96 -20.63
N ALA A 308 -9.61 1.21 -20.41
CA ALA A 308 -9.07 2.54 -20.33
C ALA A 308 -7.71 2.67 -21.05
N VAL A 309 -7.47 3.86 -21.60
CA VAL A 309 -6.15 4.33 -22.03
C VAL A 309 -5.90 5.67 -21.37
N ILE A 310 -4.82 5.77 -20.60
CA ILE A 310 -4.55 6.95 -19.79
C ILE A 310 -3.16 7.47 -20.12
N ASP A 311 -3.09 8.70 -20.63
CA ASP A 311 -1.86 9.42 -20.92
C ASP A 311 -1.48 10.27 -19.71
N TYR A 312 -0.28 10.07 -19.17
CA TYR A 312 0.32 10.88 -18.11
C TYR A 312 1.50 11.65 -18.69
N GLN A 313 1.59 12.95 -18.42
CA GLN A 313 2.74 13.77 -18.79
C GLN A 313 3.53 14.13 -17.54
N PHE A 314 4.84 13.97 -17.60
CA PHE A 314 5.77 14.35 -16.54
C PHE A 314 6.77 15.37 -17.10
N GLY A 315 6.99 16.45 -16.35
CA GLY A 315 7.95 17.49 -16.73
C GLY A 315 9.41 17.07 -16.55
N TYR A 316 10.31 18.01 -16.72
CA TYR A 316 11.73 17.82 -16.43
C TYR A 316 11.95 17.42 -14.96
N ARG A 317 12.93 16.55 -14.72
CA ARG A 317 13.35 16.09 -13.38
C ARG A 317 14.87 16.22 -13.30
N GLY A 318 15.34 17.41 -12.87
CA GLY A 318 16.74 17.78 -13.00
C GLY A 318 17.16 17.82 -14.48
N SER A 319 18.20 17.07 -14.85
CA SER A 319 18.67 16.94 -16.25
C SER A 319 17.89 15.92 -17.08
N ARG A 320 16.95 15.18 -16.49
CA ARG A 320 16.17 14.14 -17.18
C ARG A 320 15.05 14.78 -18.01
N PRO A 321 14.83 14.34 -19.25
CA PRO A 321 13.81 14.89 -20.12
C PRO A 321 12.39 14.63 -19.60
N PRO A 322 11.39 15.36 -20.13
CA PRO A 322 9.98 15.02 -19.94
C PRO A 322 9.69 13.59 -20.37
N VAL A 323 8.73 12.95 -19.69
CA VAL A 323 8.29 11.59 -20.00
C VAL A 323 6.79 11.58 -20.22
N LYS A 324 6.38 10.93 -21.29
CA LYS A 324 5.00 10.49 -21.51
C LYS A 324 4.88 9.04 -21.04
N LEU A 325 3.95 8.76 -20.13
CA LEU A 325 3.63 7.40 -19.74
C LEU A 325 2.19 7.10 -20.16
N VAL A 326 1.98 5.95 -20.79
CA VAL A 326 0.66 5.55 -21.27
C VAL A 326 0.29 4.23 -20.62
N TRP A 327 -0.87 4.24 -19.95
CA TRP A 327 -1.50 3.08 -19.37
C TRP A 327 -2.55 2.50 -20.30
N TYR A 328 -2.63 1.16 -20.33
CA TYR A 328 -3.65 0.44 -21.07
C TYR A 328 -4.25 -0.69 -20.24
N ASP A 329 -5.58 -0.77 -20.21
CA ASP A 329 -6.29 -1.92 -19.65
C ASP A 329 -7.53 -2.27 -20.46
N GLY A 330 -8.06 -3.46 -20.19
CA GLY A 330 -9.29 -3.96 -20.77
C GLY A 330 -9.22 -4.24 -22.27
N LYS A 331 -10.40 -4.47 -22.86
CA LYS A 331 -10.55 -4.78 -24.28
C LYS A 331 -11.50 -3.80 -24.94
N LYS A 332 -11.01 -3.10 -25.95
CA LYS A 332 -11.82 -2.28 -26.83
C LYS A 332 -12.26 -3.11 -28.02
N ASN A 333 -13.57 -3.25 -28.23
CA ASN A 333 -14.16 -4.06 -29.32
C ASN A 333 -13.63 -5.51 -29.34
N GLY A 334 -13.43 -6.12 -28.15
CA GLY A 334 -12.93 -7.49 -28.04
C GLY A 334 -11.41 -7.65 -28.17
N VAL A 335 -10.71 -6.63 -28.63
CA VAL A 335 -9.24 -6.63 -28.79
C VAL A 335 -8.59 -6.05 -27.54
N GLN A 336 -7.50 -6.68 -27.07
CA GLN A 336 -6.70 -6.16 -25.95
C GLN A 336 -6.22 -4.75 -26.29
N ASN A 337 -6.36 -3.85 -25.34
CA ASN A 337 -6.09 -2.45 -25.54
C ASN A 337 -4.61 -2.16 -25.16
N ALA A 338 -3.68 -2.64 -25.99
CA ALA A 338 -2.24 -2.40 -25.79
C ALA A 338 -1.52 -2.31 -27.13
#